data_8440f08df759b090ef4aaa93b9296263
#
_entry.id   8440f08df759b090ef4aaa93b9296263
#
_cell.length_a   1.000
_cell.length_b   1.000
_cell.length_c   1.000
_cell.angle_alpha   90.00
_cell.angle_beta   90.00
_cell.angle_gamma   90.00
#
_symmetry.space_group_name_H-M   'P 1'
#
loop_
_entity.id
_entity.type
_entity.pdbx_description
1 polymer ?
#
loop_
_entity_poly.entity_id
_entity_poly.type
_entity_poly.pdbx_seq_one_letter_code
_entity_poly.pdbx_strand_id
1 'polypeptide(L)'
;MNIVTAGYRVAVPDWCECSPPPAVSRRNVLKYVAAAPIMLGLGTAASGLVQPPSAGADPALVAAVEAPGQAPNITSRAQWGADESIRSRAPMYDNGIKAGIVHHTAGVNDYAQQDSAAIVRSIYDYHTRTLGWSDIAYNALVDKYGQVFEGRFGGMTRSVQGTHTGGFNRNTWAACMIGEFDAVGPTPVQVRTVGRLLGWRLAMDGVDPQGSIALTSDGGPYTRFPQGAAVNLPCIFAHRDVSDTDCPGNLGYALMNQIRDIAARFNKHLSAQDLAQSLQGSAIYDRWRAMGGVNSALGAPTSPESQGAGATRYVIFEKGAMYWSPASGAQPVAGAIYAAWGTLGYEHSALGLPTSAEIQEPGWAVQNFQHGTLNFDRGSRALVSVIDGVAGLVPPPSAGGPPVQLERFSPARNRV
;
A
#
# COMPACT_ATOMS: atom_id res chain seq x y z
N MET A 1 53.53 18.43 -18.21
CA MET A 1 53.19 17.40 -17.22
C MET A 1 51.73 17.65 -16.86
N ASN A 2 50.82 17.06 -17.64
CA ASN A 2 49.39 17.29 -17.54
C ASN A 2 48.78 16.14 -16.72
N ILE A 3 48.23 16.47 -15.55
CA ILE A 3 47.48 15.53 -14.73
C ILE A 3 46.01 15.65 -15.14
N VAL A 4 45.49 14.59 -15.77
CA VAL A 4 44.09 14.44 -16.11
C VAL A 4 43.42 13.83 -14.87
N THR A 5 42.58 14.60 -14.19
CA THR A 5 41.69 14.09 -13.15
C THR A 5 40.45 13.47 -13.80
N ALA A 6 40.33 12.15 -13.70
CA ALA A 6 39.13 11.42 -14.11
C ALA A 6 37.96 11.75 -13.17
N GLY A 7 36.99 12.50 -13.68
CA GLY A 7 35.76 12.77 -12.98
C GLY A 7 34.87 11.51 -12.96
N TYR A 8 34.71 10.89 -11.80
CA TYR A 8 33.69 9.91 -11.57
C TYR A 8 32.33 10.63 -11.55
N ARG A 9 31.53 10.43 -12.60
CA ARG A 9 30.09 10.72 -12.54
C ARG A 9 29.44 9.61 -11.70
N VAL A 10 29.07 9.93 -10.46
CA VAL A 10 28.15 9.11 -9.68
C VAL A 10 26.80 9.21 -10.37
N ALA A 11 26.32 8.11 -10.94
CA ALA A 11 24.96 8.01 -11.44
C ALA A 11 24.01 8.16 -10.23
N VAL A 12 23.28 9.27 -10.19
CA VAL A 12 22.19 9.48 -9.22
C VAL A 12 21.08 8.53 -9.66
N PRO A 13 20.56 7.64 -8.78
CA PRO A 13 19.42 6.78 -9.12
C PRO A 13 18.19 7.66 -9.40
N ASP A 14 17.47 7.38 -10.47
CA ASP A 14 16.22 8.03 -10.90
C ASP A 14 15.08 7.77 -9.89
N TRP A 15 14.98 8.61 -8.85
CA TRP A 15 14.04 8.43 -7.75
C TRP A 15 12.81 9.32 -7.82
N CYS A 16 12.68 10.19 -8.78
CA CYS A 16 11.57 11.13 -8.90
C CYS A 16 11.32 11.51 -10.37
N GLU A 17 10.71 10.64 -11.13
CA GLU A 17 10.04 11.06 -12.36
C GLU A 17 8.51 11.16 -12.12
N CYS A 18 8.10 12.24 -11.47
CA CYS A 18 6.77 12.81 -11.66
C CYS A 18 6.89 13.85 -12.77
N SER A 19 7.03 13.47 -14.04
CA SER A 19 6.84 14.42 -15.12
C SER A 19 5.38 14.87 -15.13
N PRO A 20 5.07 16.17 -15.18
CA PRO A 20 3.73 16.57 -15.55
C PRO A 20 3.47 15.96 -16.93
N PRO A 21 2.30 15.35 -17.16
CA PRO A 21 1.95 14.93 -18.50
C PRO A 21 2.10 16.16 -19.40
N PRO A 22 2.67 16.00 -20.63
CA PRO A 22 2.55 17.04 -21.64
C PRO A 22 1.07 17.36 -21.70
N ALA A 23 0.70 18.64 -21.71
CA ALA A 23 -0.69 19.10 -21.65
C ALA A 23 -1.52 18.29 -22.64
N VAL A 24 -2.15 17.21 -22.14
CA VAL A 24 -2.94 16.29 -22.94
C VAL A 24 -4.24 17.04 -23.22
N SER A 25 -4.37 17.51 -24.43
CA SER A 25 -5.60 18.10 -24.94
C SER A 25 -6.76 17.15 -24.60
N ARG A 26 -7.88 17.72 -24.12
CA ARG A 26 -9.13 17.02 -23.76
C ARG A 26 -9.61 15.99 -24.81
N ARG A 27 -9.10 16.05 -26.03
CA ARG A 27 -9.35 15.08 -27.13
C ARG A 27 -8.63 13.74 -26.98
N ASN A 28 -7.55 13.64 -26.24
CA ASN A 28 -6.79 12.39 -26.14
C ASN A 28 -7.27 11.47 -24.99
N VAL A 29 -7.89 12.02 -23.95
CA VAL A 29 -8.48 11.21 -22.86
C VAL A 29 -9.69 10.41 -23.37
N LEU A 30 -10.46 10.96 -24.31
CA LEU A 30 -11.63 10.30 -24.93
C LEU A 30 -11.27 9.11 -25.85
N LYS A 31 -10.02 8.99 -26.31
CA LYS A 31 -9.61 7.90 -27.21
C LYS A 31 -9.36 6.56 -26.52
N TYR A 32 -9.16 6.56 -25.20
CA TYR A 32 -8.89 5.32 -24.46
C TYR A 32 -10.13 4.68 -23.82
N VAL A 33 -11.29 5.36 -23.85
CA VAL A 33 -12.58 4.82 -23.36
C VAL A 33 -13.36 4.06 -24.44
N ALA A 34 -12.94 4.12 -25.70
CA ALA A 34 -13.73 3.67 -26.86
C ALA A 34 -13.20 2.39 -27.56
N ALA A 35 -12.62 1.44 -26.82
CA ALA A 35 -12.20 0.17 -27.43
C ALA A 35 -12.58 -1.05 -26.55
N ALA A 36 -13.88 -1.24 -26.31
CA ALA A 36 -14.42 -2.55 -25.96
C ALA A 36 -15.54 -2.89 -26.97
N PRO A 37 -15.47 -4.01 -27.68
CA PRO A 37 -16.53 -4.39 -28.62
C PRO A 37 -17.79 -4.80 -27.86
N ILE A 38 -18.88 -4.08 -28.10
CA ILE A 38 -20.23 -4.46 -27.66
C ILE A 38 -20.68 -5.61 -28.57
N MET A 39 -20.77 -6.81 -28.04
CA MET A 39 -21.48 -7.92 -28.70
C MET A 39 -22.97 -7.75 -28.44
N LEU A 40 -23.68 -7.30 -29.45
CA LEU A 40 -25.14 -7.33 -29.46
C LEU A 40 -25.63 -8.78 -29.69
N GLY A 41 -26.14 -9.38 -28.63
CA GLY A 41 -26.95 -10.59 -28.69
C GLY A 41 -28.43 -10.20 -28.71
N LEU A 42 -29.09 -10.37 -29.87
CA LEU A 42 -30.55 -10.31 -30.02
C LEU A 42 -31.18 -11.53 -29.32
N GLY A 43 -31.91 -11.31 -28.24
CA GLY A 43 -32.74 -12.31 -27.56
C GLY A 43 -34.06 -11.70 -27.16
N THR A 44 -35.13 -12.28 -27.61
CA THR A 44 -36.54 -11.87 -27.61
C THR A 44 -37.13 -11.68 -26.22
N ALA A 45 -38.07 -10.74 -26.13
CA ALA A 45 -38.81 -10.28 -24.97
C ALA A 45 -39.66 -11.37 -24.29
N ALA A 46 -39.62 -11.37 -22.95
CA ALA A 46 -40.74 -11.80 -22.12
C ALA A 46 -40.96 -10.72 -21.03
N SER A 47 -42.07 -10.05 -21.12
CA SER A 47 -42.52 -9.02 -20.19
C SER A 47 -42.96 -9.65 -18.86
N GLY A 48 -42.09 -9.50 -17.84
CA GLY A 48 -42.43 -9.70 -16.44
C GLY A 48 -41.91 -8.49 -15.66
N LEU A 49 -42.83 -7.65 -15.18
CA LEU A 49 -42.55 -6.56 -14.26
C LEU A 49 -42.08 -7.15 -12.93
N VAL A 50 -40.77 -7.29 -12.79
CA VAL A 50 -40.14 -7.51 -11.47
C VAL A 50 -39.69 -6.13 -11.00
N GLN A 51 -40.38 -5.60 -9.98
CA GLN A 51 -39.90 -4.44 -9.23
C GLN A 51 -38.51 -4.75 -8.70
N PRO A 52 -37.50 -3.85 -8.89
CA PRO A 52 -36.22 -4.03 -8.23
C PRO A 52 -36.45 -3.93 -6.70
N PRO A 53 -35.83 -4.80 -5.89
CA PRO A 53 -35.85 -4.63 -4.46
C PRO A 53 -35.20 -3.28 -4.15
N SER A 54 -35.91 -2.43 -3.40
CA SER A 54 -35.34 -1.23 -2.79
C SER A 54 -34.24 -1.68 -1.83
N ALA A 55 -33.00 -1.59 -2.26
CA ALA A 55 -31.84 -1.80 -1.40
C ALA A 55 -31.72 -0.61 -0.45
N GLY A 56 -32.59 -0.51 0.51
CA GLY A 56 -32.35 0.20 1.75
C GLY A 56 -31.37 -0.64 2.54
N ALA A 57 -30.09 -0.33 2.51
CA ALA A 57 -29.13 -0.92 3.43
C ALA A 57 -29.65 -0.67 4.85
N ASP A 58 -29.77 -1.74 5.65
CA ASP A 58 -30.18 -1.65 7.06
C ASP A 58 -29.25 -0.64 7.76
N PRO A 59 -29.79 0.45 8.35
CA PRO A 59 -28.99 1.46 9.07
C PRO A 59 -28.10 0.86 10.17
N ALA A 60 -28.49 -0.27 10.76
CA ALA A 60 -27.70 -0.97 11.76
C ALA A 60 -26.49 -1.70 11.15
N LEU A 61 -26.61 -2.25 9.93
CA LEU A 61 -25.48 -2.84 9.18
C LEU A 61 -24.50 -1.75 8.71
N VAL A 62 -25.01 -0.60 8.27
CA VAL A 62 -24.15 0.55 7.89
C VAL A 62 -23.42 1.10 9.12
N ALA A 63 -24.09 1.19 10.27
CA ALA A 63 -23.48 1.65 11.51
C ALA A 63 -22.40 0.68 12.05
N ALA A 64 -22.60 -0.64 11.92
CA ALA A 64 -21.63 -1.64 12.35
C ALA A 64 -20.37 -1.65 11.49
N VAL A 65 -20.50 -1.36 10.19
CA VAL A 65 -19.37 -1.28 9.23
C VAL A 65 -18.60 0.05 9.36
N GLU A 66 -19.19 1.06 10.02
CA GLU A 66 -18.61 2.40 10.16
C GLU A 66 -18.04 2.72 11.55
N ALA A 67 -17.84 1.72 12.40
CA ALA A 67 -17.29 1.96 13.74
C ALA A 67 -15.85 2.50 13.68
N PRO A 68 -15.49 3.48 14.56
CA PRO A 68 -14.12 3.95 14.68
C PRO A 68 -13.14 2.80 14.96
N GLY A 69 -11.98 2.84 14.28
CA GLY A 69 -10.95 1.81 14.39
C GLY A 69 -11.17 0.59 13.49
N GLN A 70 -12.33 0.43 12.86
CA GLN A 70 -12.55 -0.63 11.88
C GLN A 70 -12.14 -0.19 10.48
N ALA A 71 -11.51 -1.12 9.74
CA ALA A 71 -11.19 -0.90 8.34
C ALA A 71 -12.47 -0.59 7.53
N PRO A 72 -12.43 0.35 6.58
CA PRO A 72 -13.48 0.42 5.57
C PRO A 72 -13.49 -0.84 4.72
N ASN A 73 -14.60 -1.11 4.02
CA ASN A 73 -14.62 -2.15 2.99
C ASN A 73 -13.69 -1.74 1.86
N ILE A 74 -12.67 -2.56 1.59
CA ILE A 74 -11.65 -2.30 0.59
C ILE A 74 -11.76 -3.33 -0.52
N THR A 75 -11.94 -2.87 -1.75
CA THR A 75 -11.83 -3.70 -2.94
C THR A 75 -10.35 -3.93 -3.23
N SER A 76 -9.89 -5.16 -3.02
CA SER A 76 -8.48 -5.52 -3.20
C SER A 76 -8.05 -5.44 -4.66
N ARG A 77 -6.73 -5.42 -4.89
CA ARG A 77 -6.15 -5.44 -6.24
C ARG A 77 -6.64 -6.61 -7.10
N ALA A 78 -6.76 -7.78 -6.51
CA ALA A 78 -7.32 -8.95 -7.19
C ALA A 78 -8.80 -8.76 -7.57
N GLN A 79 -9.60 -8.14 -6.70
CA GLN A 79 -11.03 -7.92 -6.94
C GLN A 79 -11.30 -6.87 -8.03
N TRP A 80 -10.49 -5.79 -8.12
CA TRP A 80 -10.65 -4.85 -9.22
C TRP A 80 -9.88 -5.26 -10.49
N GLY A 81 -9.15 -6.38 -10.45
CA GLY A 81 -8.51 -6.99 -11.61
C GLY A 81 -7.19 -6.32 -12.01
N ALA A 82 -6.30 -6.05 -11.04
CA ALA A 82 -4.94 -5.59 -11.32
C ALA A 82 -4.15 -6.64 -12.10
N ASP A 83 -3.50 -6.23 -13.17
CA ASP A 83 -2.50 -7.05 -13.87
C ASP A 83 -1.15 -6.89 -13.16
N GLU A 84 -0.84 -7.80 -12.24
CA GLU A 84 0.41 -7.70 -11.45
C GLU A 84 1.68 -7.91 -12.29
N SER A 85 1.55 -8.41 -13.53
CA SER A 85 2.69 -8.63 -14.43
C SER A 85 3.29 -7.32 -14.96
N ILE A 86 2.52 -6.22 -14.96
CA ILE A 86 3.00 -4.91 -15.42
C ILE A 86 3.70 -4.10 -14.33
N ARG A 87 3.67 -4.57 -13.08
CA ARG A 87 4.39 -3.96 -11.98
C ARG A 87 5.89 -4.29 -12.09
N SER A 88 6.75 -3.26 -12.09
CA SER A 88 8.17 -3.45 -12.42
C SER A 88 9.09 -3.58 -11.20
N ARG A 89 8.60 -3.31 -9.96
CA ARG A 89 9.42 -3.39 -8.74
C ARG A 89 8.61 -3.93 -7.56
N ALA A 90 9.31 -4.51 -6.59
CA ALA A 90 8.75 -4.84 -5.28
C ALA A 90 8.32 -3.56 -4.54
N PRO A 91 7.32 -3.63 -3.64
CA PRO A 91 6.93 -2.50 -2.81
C PRO A 91 8.07 -2.10 -1.87
N MET A 92 8.22 -0.80 -1.65
CA MET A 92 9.08 -0.25 -0.60
C MET A 92 8.24 0.07 0.63
N TYR A 93 8.81 -0.11 1.82
CA TYR A 93 8.14 0.14 3.08
C TYR A 93 8.92 1.16 3.90
N ASP A 94 8.20 2.14 4.41
CA ASP A 94 8.72 3.11 5.37
C ASP A 94 8.61 2.59 6.82
N ASN A 95 9.30 3.25 7.74
CA ASN A 95 9.16 2.99 9.16
C ASN A 95 8.01 3.83 9.75
N GLY A 96 6.78 3.41 9.45
CA GLY A 96 5.55 4.08 9.88
C GLY A 96 5.10 5.21 8.94
N ILE A 97 3.82 5.59 9.07
CA ILE A 97 3.21 6.71 8.38
C ILE A 97 3.14 7.90 9.34
N LYS A 98 3.51 9.08 8.87
CA LYS A 98 3.49 10.33 9.63
C LYS A 98 2.43 11.31 9.18
N ALA A 99 1.95 11.17 7.93
CA ALA A 99 0.91 12.02 7.39
C ALA A 99 0.09 11.34 6.29
N GLY A 100 -1.15 11.79 6.11
CA GLY A 100 -2.01 11.45 4.99
C GLY A 100 -2.02 12.55 3.93
N ILE A 101 -2.05 12.18 2.65
CA ILE A 101 -2.13 13.15 1.57
C ILE A 101 -3.40 12.91 0.74
N VAL A 102 -4.16 13.98 0.52
CA VAL A 102 -5.37 13.94 -0.29
C VAL A 102 -5.06 14.37 -1.71
N HIS A 103 -5.50 13.54 -2.66
CA HIS A 103 -5.38 13.77 -4.10
C HIS A 103 -6.73 13.67 -4.79
N HIS A 104 -6.75 14.09 -6.05
CA HIS A 104 -7.75 13.69 -7.03
C HIS A 104 -7.06 13.10 -8.27
N THR A 105 -7.85 12.39 -9.10
CA THR A 105 -7.32 11.81 -10.34
C THR A 105 -7.30 12.78 -11.51
N ALA A 106 -7.96 13.94 -11.37
CA ALA A 106 -8.24 14.90 -12.46
C ALA A 106 -8.93 14.24 -13.68
N GLY A 107 -9.66 13.14 -13.44
CA GLY A 107 -10.39 12.36 -14.43
C GLY A 107 -11.86 12.77 -14.55
N VAL A 108 -12.64 11.96 -15.26
CA VAL A 108 -14.08 12.24 -15.47
C VAL A 108 -14.88 12.07 -14.17
N ASN A 109 -15.92 12.90 -14.00
CA ASN A 109 -16.89 12.78 -12.90
C ASN A 109 -18.15 12.00 -13.32
N ASP A 110 -18.42 11.89 -14.62
CA ASP A 110 -19.59 11.17 -15.14
C ASP A 110 -19.22 9.71 -15.45
N TYR A 111 -19.48 8.82 -14.49
CA TYR A 111 -19.30 7.38 -14.58
C TYR A 111 -20.29 6.67 -13.66
N ALA A 112 -20.67 5.44 -13.98
CA ALA A 112 -21.51 4.62 -13.11
C ALA A 112 -20.66 3.82 -12.12
N GLN A 113 -21.27 3.34 -11.03
CA GLN A 113 -20.58 2.65 -9.94
C GLN A 113 -19.83 1.38 -10.42
N GLN A 114 -20.39 0.64 -11.37
CA GLN A 114 -19.77 -0.54 -11.98
C GLN A 114 -18.52 -0.20 -12.81
N ASP A 115 -18.33 1.06 -13.23
CA ASP A 115 -17.19 1.48 -14.04
C ASP A 115 -15.96 1.81 -13.20
N SER A 116 -16.13 1.99 -11.88
CA SER A 116 -15.06 2.44 -10.98
C SER A 116 -13.84 1.53 -11.01
N ALA A 117 -14.01 0.22 -11.01
CA ALA A 117 -12.91 -0.74 -11.12
C ALA A 117 -12.16 -0.63 -12.46
N ALA A 118 -12.86 -0.34 -13.58
CA ALA A 118 -12.24 -0.11 -14.86
C ALA A 118 -11.46 1.20 -14.90
N ILE A 119 -11.94 2.24 -14.22
CA ILE A 119 -11.23 3.51 -14.07
C ILE A 119 -9.92 3.30 -13.28
N VAL A 120 -9.97 2.54 -12.17
CA VAL A 120 -8.76 2.20 -11.40
C VAL A 120 -7.73 1.45 -12.25
N ARG A 121 -8.16 0.46 -13.06
CA ARG A 121 -7.28 -0.23 -14.01
C ARG A 121 -6.67 0.73 -15.03
N SER A 122 -7.46 1.64 -15.59
CA SER A 122 -6.96 2.63 -16.56
C SER A 122 -5.91 3.57 -15.96
N ILE A 123 -6.07 3.97 -14.69
CA ILE A 123 -5.08 4.77 -13.95
C ILE A 123 -3.80 3.94 -13.73
N TYR A 124 -3.94 2.68 -13.35
CA TYR A 124 -2.81 1.77 -13.17
C TYR A 124 -2.03 1.55 -14.47
N ASP A 125 -2.73 1.28 -15.57
CA ASP A 125 -2.13 1.17 -16.90
C ASP A 125 -1.43 2.45 -17.32
N TYR A 126 -2.04 3.60 -17.09
CA TYR A 126 -1.43 4.89 -17.42
C TYR A 126 -0.15 5.14 -16.62
N HIS A 127 -0.17 4.90 -15.29
CA HIS A 127 1.01 5.07 -14.46
C HIS A 127 2.15 4.12 -14.83
N THR A 128 1.83 2.86 -15.15
CA THR A 128 2.86 1.85 -15.44
C THR A 128 3.31 1.85 -16.90
N ARG A 129 2.37 1.78 -17.85
CA ARG A 129 2.69 1.62 -19.28
C ARG A 129 3.01 2.94 -19.98
N THR A 130 2.39 4.05 -19.54
CA THR A 130 2.58 5.37 -20.18
C THR A 130 3.64 6.19 -19.48
N LEU A 131 3.59 6.27 -18.14
CA LEU A 131 4.56 7.04 -17.36
C LEU A 131 5.82 6.25 -16.98
N GLY A 132 5.82 4.92 -17.13
CA GLY A 132 6.93 4.05 -16.79
C GLY A 132 7.13 3.85 -15.27
N TRP A 133 6.14 4.21 -14.46
CA TRP A 133 6.24 4.04 -13.01
C TRP A 133 6.12 2.56 -12.63
N SER A 134 6.67 2.22 -11.46
CA SER A 134 6.71 0.82 -11.03
C SER A 134 5.35 0.24 -10.64
N ASP A 135 4.37 1.10 -10.33
CA ASP A 135 3.02 0.72 -9.89
C ASP A 135 2.10 1.94 -9.93
N ILE A 136 0.82 1.78 -9.61
CA ILE A 136 -0.10 2.88 -9.37
C ILE A 136 0.43 3.78 -8.24
N ALA A 137 0.29 5.10 -8.39
CA ALA A 137 0.94 6.08 -7.51
C ALA A 137 0.39 6.07 -6.09
N TYR A 138 -0.93 6.00 -5.96
CA TYR A 138 -1.67 6.22 -4.72
C TYR A 138 -1.81 4.93 -3.91
N ASN A 139 -1.82 5.05 -2.57
CA ASN A 139 -2.05 3.91 -1.70
C ASN A 139 -3.49 3.41 -1.75
N ALA A 140 -4.45 4.32 -1.87
CA ALA A 140 -5.86 4.00 -2.09
C ALA A 140 -6.54 4.99 -3.02
N LEU A 141 -7.61 4.52 -3.68
CA LEU A 141 -8.52 5.36 -4.47
C LEU A 141 -9.93 5.24 -3.90
N VAL A 142 -10.69 6.34 -3.97
CA VAL A 142 -12.08 6.40 -3.51
C VAL A 142 -12.93 6.97 -4.61
N ASP A 143 -13.98 6.25 -5.01
CA ASP A 143 -14.90 6.71 -6.04
C ASP A 143 -16.02 7.61 -5.48
N LYS A 144 -16.81 8.22 -6.35
CA LYS A 144 -17.91 9.11 -5.95
C LYS A 144 -19.06 8.41 -5.20
N TYR A 145 -19.08 7.08 -5.17
CA TYR A 145 -20.05 6.24 -4.47
C TYR A 145 -19.54 5.78 -3.09
N GLY A 146 -18.30 6.13 -2.74
CA GLY A 146 -17.66 5.75 -1.48
C GLY A 146 -17.03 4.36 -1.49
N GLN A 147 -16.86 3.73 -2.65
CA GLN A 147 -16.08 2.50 -2.75
C GLN A 147 -14.59 2.81 -2.58
N VAL A 148 -13.89 2.00 -1.80
CA VAL A 148 -12.44 2.11 -1.59
C VAL A 148 -11.74 1.01 -2.38
N PHE A 149 -10.74 1.39 -3.16
CA PHE A 149 -9.90 0.48 -3.92
C PHE A 149 -8.48 0.51 -3.38
N GLU A 150 -7.93 -0.67 -3.09
CA GLU A 150 -6.50 -0.78 -2.83
C GLU A 150 -5.74 -0.33 -4.07
N GLY A 151 -4.87 0.65 -3.91
CA GLY A 151 -4.07 1.17 -5.00
C GLY A 151 -2.72 0.47 -5.08
N ARG A 152 -1.67 1.12 -4.52
CA ARG A 152 -0.30 0.62 -4.56
C ARG A 152 -0.17 -0.70 -3.83
N PHE A 153 0.50 -1.63 -4.51
CA PHE A 153 0.77 -2.98 -4.02
C PHE A 153 1.62 -2.99 -2.74
N GLY A 154 1.31 -3.87 -1.82
CA GLY A 154 2.09 -4.07 -0.60
C GLY A 154 1.28 -4.11 0.70
N GLY A 155 -0.04 -3.88 0.62
CA GLY A 155 -0.99 -4.01 1.73
C GLY A 155 -1.38 -2.68 2.37
N MET A 156 -2.66 -2.55 2.63
CA MET A 156 -3.30 -1.31 3.12
C MET A 156 -2.92 -0.92 4.56
N THR A 157 -2.54 -1.90 5.38
CA THR A 157 -2.13 -1.68 6.79
C THR A 157 -0.64 -1.44 6.96
N ARG A 158 0.14 -1.63 5.89
CA ARG A 158 1.59 -1.41 5.89
C ARG A 158 1.93 0.00 5.45
N SER A 159 3.13 0.44 5.83
CA SER A 159 3.67 1.75 5.47
C SER A 159 4.30 1.71 4.07
N VAL A 160 3.48 1.35 3.07
CA VAL A 160 3.93 1.26 1.67
C VAL A 160 4.20 2.65 1.13
N GLN A 161 5.42 2.89 0.67
CA GLN A 161 5.81 4.15 0.04
C GLN A 161 5.12 4.31 -1.33
N GLY A 162 4.41 5.41 -1.51
CA GLY A 162 3.76 5.78 -2.77
C GLY A 162 4.70 6.48 -3.75
N THR A 163 4.12 6.91 -4.89
CA THR A 163 4.79 7.77 -5.90
C THR A 163 3.82 8.89 -6.31
N HIS A 164 3.19 9.53 -5.32
CA HIS A 164 2.07 10.46 -5.53
C HIS A 164 2.41 11.92 -5.27
N THR A 165 3.49 12.21 -4.50
CA THR A 165 3.84 13.59 -4.13
C THR A 165 5.35 13.73 -4.12
N GLY A 166 5.91 14.36 -5.15
CA GLY A 166 7.36 14.57 -5.26
C GLY A 166 7.92 15.26 -4.02
N GLY A 167 9.05 14.77 -3.52
CA GLY A 167 9.69 15.26 -2.30
C GLY A 167 9.05 14.81 -0.99
N PHE A 168 7.83 14.26 -0.99
CA PHE A 168 7.07 13.90 0.22
C PHE A 168 6.39 12.53 0.14
N ASN A 169 6.95 11.59 -0.63
CA ASN A 169 6.44 10.23 -0.70
C ASN A 169 6.77 9.40 0.54
N ARG A 170 7.90 9.69 1.20
CA ARG A 170 8.35 8.93 2.37
C ARG A 170 7.54 9.24 3.61
N ASN A 171 7.18 8.20 4.35
CA ASN A 171 6.38 8.26 5.57
C ASN A 171 5.00 8.93 5.38
N THR A 172 4.48 8.94 4.15
CA THR A 172 3.15 9.48 3.84
C THR A 172 2.28 8.44 3.14
N TRP A 173 0.97 8.61 3.24
CA TRP A 173 -0.02 7.70 2.70
C TRP A 173 -1.11 8.46 1.95
N ALA A 174 -1.31 8.14 0.67
CA ALA A 174 -2.22 8.86 -0.19
C ALA A 174 -3.60 8.21 -0.30
N ALA A 175 -4.63 9.01 -0.08
CA ALA A 175 -6.00 8.74 -0.48
C ALA A 175 -6.36 9.63 -1.68
N CYS A 176 -6.68 9.02 -2.82
CA CYS A 176 -6.99 9.72 -4.05
C CYS A 176 -8.48 9.61 -4.39
N MET A 177 -9.16 10.74 -4.55
CA MET A 177 -10.54 10.82 -5.01
C MET A 177 -10.60 10.65 -6.54
N ILE A 178 -11.41 9.71 -7.03
CA ILE A 178 -11.65 9.55 -8.47
C ILE A 178 -12.58 10.67 -8.94
N GLY A 179 -12.08 11.54 -9.80
CA GLY A 179 -12.79 12.68 -10.36
C GLY A 179 -11.91 13.91 -10.56
N GLU A 180 -12.51 14.97 -11.05
CA GLU A 180 -11.95 16.31 -11.21
C GLU A 180 -12.79 17.30 -10.39
N PHE A 181 -12.15 18.10 -9.50
CA PHE A 181 -12.86 18.88 -8.49
C PHE A 181 -12.51 20.37 -8.49
N ASP A 182 -12.16 20.93 -9.63
CA ASP A 182 -12.01 22.39 -9.75
C ASP A 182 -13.37 23.07 -9.90
N ALA A 183 -14.28 22.50 -10.69
CA ALA A 183 -15.60 23.08 -10.99
C ALA A 183 -16.77 22.32 -10.34
N VAL A 184 -16.61 21.01 -10.09
CA VAL A 184 -17.63 20.16 -9.46
C VAL A 184 -17.03 19.52 -8.23
N GLY A 185 -17.63 19.74 -7.06
CA GLY A 185 -17.13 19.17 -5.80
C GLY A 185 -17.26 17.65 -5.73
N PRO A 186 -16.41 17.00 -4.91
CA PRO A 186 -16.58 15.56 -4.58
C PRO A 186 -17.91 15.34 -3.86
N THR A 187 -18.47 14.13 -3.98
CA THR A 187 -19.73 13.81 -3.31
C THR A 187 -19.52 13.75 -1.78
N PRO A 188 -20.57 14.03 -0.97
CA PRO A 188 -20.47 13.92 0.47
C PRO A 188 -20.04 12.54 0.96
N VAL A 189 -20.46 11.46 0.28
CA VAL A 189 -20.06 10.10 0.63
C VAL A 189 -18.58 9.85 0.30
N GLN A 190 -18.07 10.39 -0.80
CA GLN A 190 -16.65 10.31 -1.15
C GLN A 190 -15.78 11.02 -0.10
N VAL A 191 -16.14 12.25 0.30
CA VAL A 191 -15.45 13.03 1.34
C VAL A 191 -15.46 12.27 2.67
N ARG A 192 -16.64 11.75 3.08
CA ARG A 192 -16.77 10.94 4.30
C ARG A 192 -15.86 9.71 4.25
N THR A 193 -15.84 9.01 3.13
CA THR A 193 -15.02 7.80 2.96
C THR A 193 -13.52 8.11 3.01
N VAL A 194 -13.07 9.17 2.36
CA VAL A 194 -11.66 9.61 2.43
C VAL A 194 -11.27 9.97 3.86
N GLY A 195 -12.09 10.74 4.57
CA GLY A 195 -11.83 11.08 5.96
C GLY A 195 -11.77 9.83 6.85
N ARG A 196 -12.74 8.92 6.72
CA ARG A 196 -12.75 7.64 7.44
C ARG A 196 -11.51 6.79 7.15
N LEU A 197 -11.15 6.65 5.88
CA LEU A 197 -10.00 5.86 5.44
C LEU A 197 -8.69 6.40 6.01
N LEU A 198 -8.49 7.72 5.94
CA LEU A 198 -7.32 8.38 6.52
C LEU A 198 -7.31 8.28 8.04
N GLY A 199 -8.45 8.48 8.70
CA GLY A 199 -8.58 8.32 10.16
C GLY A 199 -8.18 6.91 10.61
N TRP A 200 -8.72 5.89 9.96
CA TRP A 200 -8.38 4.49 10.22
C TRP A 200 -6.89 4.21 9.99
N ARG A 201 -6.33 4.68 8.86
CA ARG A 201 -4.93 4.39 8.51
C ARG A 201 -3.93 5.10 9.44
N LEU A 202 -4.17 6.37 9.76
CA LEU A 202 -3.31 7.15 10.63
C LEU A 202 -3.35 6.69 12.09
N ALA A 203 -4.48 6.12 12.53
CA ALA A 203 -4.63 5.55 13.87
C ALA A 203 -3.64 4.43 14.16
N MET A 204 -3.23 3.64 13.14
CA MET A 204 -2.27 2.55 13.30
C MET A 204 -0.89 3.01 13.71
N ASP A 205 -0.51 4.21 13.26
CA ASP A 205 0.79 4.83 13.57
C ASP A 205 0.66 5.90 14.68
N GLY A 206 -0.51 6.01 15.33
CA GLY A 206 -0.75 6.97 16.42
C GLY A 206 -0.75 8.43 15.98
N VAL A 207 -1.03 8.71 14.71
CA VAL A 207 -0.99 10.06 14.15
C VAL A 207 -2.35 10.75 14.34
N ASP A 208 -2.36 11.92 14.99
CA ASP A 208 -3.55 12.75 15.12
C ASP A 208 -3.89 13.45 13.79
N PRO A 209 -5.06 13.18 13.18
CA PRO A 209 -5.49 13.81 11.93
C PRO A 209 -5.62 15.33 11.99
N GLN A 210 -5.84 15.90 13.16
CA GLN A 210 -5.96 17.36 13.39
C GLN A 210 -4.63 18.01 13.82
N GLY A 211 -3.60 17.19 14.05
CA GLY A 211 -2.26 17.63 14.40
C GLY A 211 -1.48 18.21 13.23
N SER A 212 -0.23 18.57 13.52
CA SER A 212 0.76 19.01 12.53
C SER A 212 2.08 18.28 12.73
N ILE A 213 2.85 18.18 11.66
CA ILE A 213 4.12 17.43 11.61
C ILE A 213 5.14 18.16 10.74
N ALA A 214 6.38 18.18 11.16
CA ALA A 214 7.49 18.61 10.30
C ALA A 214 7.95 17.42 9.45
N LEU A 215 7.80 17.51 8.15
CA LEU A 215 8.31 16.55 7.18
C LEU A 215 9.53 17.15 6.48
N THR A 216 10.53 16.29 6.21
CA THR A 216 11.71 16.69 5.45
C THR A 216 11.50 16.37 3.98
N SER A 217 11.66 17.39 3.12
CA SER A 217 11.57 17.23 1.68
C SER A 217 12.73 16.40 1.14
N ASP A 218 12.43 15.40 0.31
CA ASP A 218 13.43 14.69 -0.49
C ASP A 218 13.87 15.51 -1.73
N GLY A 219 13.24 16.67 -1.97
CA GLY A 219 13.52 17.54 -3.13
C GLY A 219 12.98 16.96 -4.43
N GLY A 220 13.54 17.43 -5.54
CA GLY A 220 13.16 17.02 -6.89
C GLY A 220 12.36 18.07 -7.65
N PRO A 221 12.03 17.86 -8.93
CA PRO A 221 11.43 18.86 -9.79
C PRO A 221 9.92 19.09 -9.52
N TYR A 222 9.29 18.24 -8.70
CA TYR A 222 7.84 18.23 -8.49
C TYR A 222 7.41 18.71 -7.11
N THR A 223 8.31 19.33 -6.36
CA THR A 223 8.01 20.00 -5.11
C THR A 223 8.58 21.40 -5.10
N ARG A 224 7.91 22.31 -4.37
CA ARG A 224 8.41 23.67 -4.15
C ARG A 224 9.54 23.76 -3.14
N PHE A 225 9.85 22.66 -2.44
CA PHE A 225 10.79 22.63 -1.34
C PHE A 225 12.08 21.91 -1.73
N PRO A 226 13.25 22.54 -1.52
CA PRO A 226 14.52 21.90 -1.81
C PRO A 226 14.76 20.70 -0.89
N GLN A 227 15.65 19.80 -1.32
CA GLN A 227 16.05 18.64 -0.53
C GLN A 227 16.58 19.08 0.85
N GLY A 228 16.13 18.38 1.89
CA GLY A 228 16.51 18.66 3.28
C GLY A 228 15.69 19.75 3.97
N ALA A 229 14.82 20.47 3.25
CA ALA A 229 13.94 21.45 3.87
C ALA A 229 12.93 20.78 4.82
N ALA A 230 12.88 21.26 6.06
CA ALA A 230 11.84 20.88 7.03
C ALA A 230 10.60 21.75 6.80
N VAL A 231 9.47 21.11 6.50
CA VAL A 231 8.20 21.79 6.20
C VAL A 231 7.17 21.36 7.24
N ASN A 232 6.60 22.34 7.95
CA ASN A 232 5.53 22.08 8.91
C ASN A 232 4.19 22.01 8.17
N LEU A 233 3.54 20.84 8.23
CA LEU A 233 2.31 20.52 7.50
C LEU A 233 1.27 19.96 8.46
N PRO A 234 -0.05 20.13 8.17
CA PRO A 234 -1.06 19.33 8.84
C PRO A 234 -0.80 17.83 8.65
N CYS A 235 -1.14 16.99 9.64
CA CYS A 235 -1.03 15.53 9.50
C CYS A 235 -1.92 14.94 8.38
N ILE A 236 -2.93 15.69 7.92
CA ILE A 236 -3.61 15.44 6.64
C ILE A 236 -3.51 16.72 5.81
N PHE A 237 -2.78 16.64 4.70
CA PHE A 237 -2.57 17.78 3.81
C PHE A 237 -2.90 17.41 2.35
N ALA A 238 -2.94 18.40 1.47
CA ALA A 238 -3.24 18.24 0.06
C ALA A 238 -1.95 18.25 -0.78
N HIS A 239 -1.98 17.64 -1.95
CA HIS A 239 -0.86 17.67 -2.89
C HIS A 239 -0.37 19.09 -3.18
N ARG A 240 -1.30 20.05 -3.40
CA ARG A 240 -0.96 21.46 -3.65
C ARG A 240 -0.24 22.17 -2.51
N ASP A 241 -0.28 21.64 -1.30
CA ASP A 241 0.40 22.28 -0.17
C ASP A 241 1.94 22.23 -0.33
N VAL A 242 2.44 21.27 -1.12
CA VAL A 242 3.89 21.05 -1.30
C VAL A 242 4.36 21.05 -2.77
N SER A 243 3.45 21.12 -3.73
CA SER A 243 3.73 21.03 -5.17
C SER A 243 2.96 22.09 -5.96
N ASP A 244 3.45 22.47 -7.14
CA ASP A 244 2.75 23.37 -8.06
C ASP A 244 1.71 22.60 -8.88
N THR A 245 0.53 22.41 -8.28
CA THR A 245 -0.59 21.65 -8.84
C THR A 245 -1.92 22.14 -8.26
N ASP A 246 -3.01 21.95 -8.99
CA ASP A 246 -4.37 22.22 -8.50
C ASP A 246 -4.97 21.05 -7.70
N CYS A 247 -4.24 19.91 -7.62
CA CYS A 247 -4.68 18.74 -6.88
C CYS A 247 -4.86 19.04 -5.38
N PRO A 248 -6.00 18.68 -4.76
CA PRO A 248 -7.09 17.81 -5.20
C PRO A 248 -8.29 18.54 -5.86
N GLY A 249 -8.07 19.62 -6.60
CA GLY A 249 -9.08 20.51 -7.17
C GLY A 249 -9.55 21.55 -6.17
N ASN A 250 -10.03 22.73 -6.64
CA ASN A 250 -10.36 23.85 -5.77
C ASN A 250 -11.48 23.51 -4.78
N LEU A 251 -12.52 22.83 -5.24
CA LEU A 251 -13.64 22.42 -4.40
C LEU A 251 -13.27 21.23 -3.50
N GLY A 252 -12.37 20.34 -3.95
CA GLY A 252 -11.80 19.28 -3.11
C GLY A 252 -10.94 19.87 -1.98
N TYR A 253 -10.10 20.85 -2.29
CA TYR A 253 -9.25 21.53 -1.31
C TYR A 253 -10.05 22.29 -0.25
N ALA A 254 -11.16 22.92 -0.64
CA ALA A 254 -12.05 23.61 0.29
C ALA A 254 -12.62 22.69 1.39
N LEU A 255 -12.63 21.37 1.15
CA LEU A 255 -13.16 20.37 2.09
C LEU A 255 -12.08 19.73 2.98
N MET A 256 -10.82 20.17 2.92
CA MET A 256 -9.72 19.57 3.68
C MET A 256 -9.96 19.60 5.20
N ASN A 257 -10.53 20.69 5.74
CA ASN A 257 -10.88 20.73 7.17
C ASN A 257 -11.96 19.71 7.52
N GLN A 258 -12.99 19.58 6.68
CA GLN A 258 -14.04 18.58 6.88
C GLN A 258 -13.47 17.14 6.83
N ILE A 259 -12.53 16.89 5.92
CA ILE A 259 -11.83 15.59 5.84
C ILE A 259 -11.06 15.31 7.14
N ARG A 260 -10.34 16.29 7.70
CA ARG A 260 -9.63 16.17 9.00
C ARG A 260 -10.60 15.90 10.15
N ASP A 261 -11.73 16.63 10.20
CA ASP A 261 -12.75 16.44 11.24
C ASP A 261 -13.39 15.04 11.18
N ILE A 262 -13.65 14.55 9.97
CA ILE A 262 -14.16 13.20 9.79
C ILE A 262 -13.06 12.20 10.20
N ALA A 263 -11.82 12.39 9.75
CA ALA A 263 -10.72 11.51 10.09
C ALA A 263 -10.52 11.39 11.60
N ALA A 264 -10.60 12.49 12.34
CA ALA A 264 -10.50 12.49 13.80
C ALA A 264 -11.58 11.62 14.48
N ARG A 265 -12.80 11.59 13.94
CA ARG A 265 -13.88 10.74 14.47
C ARG A 265 -13.61 9.24 14.28
N PHE A 266 -12.89 8.87 13.23
CA PHE A 266 -12.53 7.49 12.90
C PHE A 266 -11.11 7.12 13.32
N ASN A 267 -10.33 8.06 13.85
CA ASN A 267 -9.00 7.87 14.36
C ASN A 267 -9.04 7.27 15.78
N LYS A 268 -9.45 6.02 15.86
CA LYS A 268 -9.38 5.27 17.11
C LYS A 268 -8.19 4.32 17.04
N HIS A 269 -7.16 4.62 17.79
CA HIS A 269 -6.10 3.66 18.04
C HIS A 269 -6.69 2.49 18.82
N LEU A 270 -6.73 1.30 18.19
CA LEU A 270 -7.17 0.09 18.87
C LEU A 270 -6.05 -0.36 19.81
N SER A 271 -6.39 -0.58 21.07
CA SER A 271 -5.44 -1.19 22.00
C SER A 271 -5.11 -2.62 21.56
N ALA A 272 -3.98 -3.16 22.02
CA ALA A 272 -3.61 -4.55 21.78
C ALA A 272 -4.73 -5.52 22.22
N GLN A 273 -5.50 -5.17 23.24
CA GLN A 273 -6.65 -5.94 23.71
C GLN A 273 -7.81 -5.88 22.71
N ASP A 274 -8.15 -4.68 22.18
CA ASP A 274 -9.20 -4.51 21.17
C ASP A 274 -8.84 -5.29 19.91
N LEU A 275 -7.56 -5.19 19.47
CA LEU A 275 -7.05 -5.93 18.32
C LEU A 275 -7.14 -7.44 18.54
N ALA A 276 -6.68 -7.95 19.70
CA ALA A 276 -6.78 -9.36 20.03
C ALA A 276 -8.24 -9.84 20.06
N GLN A 277 -9.15 -9.02 20.56
CA GLN A 277 -10.58 -9.33 20.56
C GLN A 277 -11.16 -9.38 19.14
N SER A 278 -10.76 -8.46 18.27
CA SER A 278 -11.21 -8.43 16.86
C SER A 278 -10.73 -9.63 16.03
N LEU A 279 -9.66 -10.29 16.47
CA LEU A 279 -9.12 -11.48 15.81
C LEU A 279 -9.82 -12.79 16.21
N GLN A 280 -10.66 -12.78 17.26
CA GLN A 280 -11.32 -13.99 17.76
C GLN A 280 -12.09 -14.71 16.64
N GLY A 281 -11.94 -16.05 16.60
CA GLY A 281 -12.54 -16.89 15.57
C GLY A 281 -11.75 -17.00 14.27
N SER A 282 -10.60 -16.30 14.15
CA SER A 282 -9.70 -16.49 13.01
C SER A 282 -8.62 -17.55 13.30
N ALA A 283 -8.15 -18.23 12.24
CA ALA A 283 -7.06 -19.19 12.35
C ALA A 283 -5.75 -18.55 12.85
N ILE A 284 -5.55 -17.27 12.56
CA ILE A 284 -4.41 -16.48 13.07
C ILE A 284 -4.52 -16.31 14.58
N TYR A 285 -5.71 -15.97 15.09
CA TYR A 285 -5.94 -15.84 16.53
C TYR A 285 -5.69 -17.15 17.26
N ASP A 286 -6.24 -18.26 16.75
CA ASP A 286 -6.11 -19.57 17.38
C ASP A 286 -4.64 -20.00 17.46
N ARG A 287 -3.89 -19.80 16.39
CA ARG A 287 -2.46 -20.09 16.35
C ARG A 287 -1.66 -19.22 17.31
N TRP A 288 -1.92 -17.90 17.32
CA TRP A 288 -1.27 -16.95 18.22
C TRP A 288 -1.53 -17.29 19.69
N ARG A 289 -2.76 -17.63 20.04
CA ARG A 289 -3.15 -18.08 21.39
C ARG A 289 -2.42 -19.37 21.78
N ALA A 290 -2.36 -20.33 20.88
CA ALA A 290 -1.64 -21.58 21.10
C ALA A 290 -0.12 -21.40 21.31
N MET A 291 0.46 -20.33 20.76
CA MET A 291 1.87 -19.94 20.97
C MET A 291 2.13 -19.18 22.28
N GLY A 292 1.10 -18.87 23.06
CA GLY A 292 1.19 -18.11 24.32
C GLY A 292 0.65 -16.68 24.25
N GLY A 293 0.01 -16.28 23.16
CA GLY A 293 -0.61 -14.97 23.00
C GLY A 293 0.40 -13.84 23.11
N VAL A 294 0.14 -12.83 23.93
CA VAL A 294 1.03 -11.68 24.14
C VAL A 294 2.43 -12.06 24.67
N ASN A 295 2.56 -13.22 25.28
CA ASN A 295 3.84 -13.74 25.78
C ASN A 295 4.60 -14.57 24.72
N SER A 296 4.04 -14.73 23.51
CA SER A 296 4.69 -15.42 22.41
C SER A 296 5.88 -14.62 21.83
N ALA A 297 6.65 -15.24 20.97
CA ALA A 297 7.72 -14.58 20.22
C ALA A 297 7.24 -13.40 19.36
N LEU A 298 5.95 -13.36 19.00
CA LEU A 298 5.35 -12.27 18.22
C LEU A 298 4.95 -11.06 19.08
N GLY A 299 4.65 -11.25 20.38
CA GLY A 299 4.09 -10.19 21.22
C GLY A 299 2.61 -9.93 20.96
N ALA A 300 2.15 -8.72 21.24
CA ALA A 300 0.77 -8.30 21.03
C ALA A 300 0.49 -7.93 19.55
N PRO A 301 -0.77 -8.07 19.07
CA PRO A 301 -1.13 -7.60 17.74
C PRO A 301 -1.09 -6.07 17.68
N THR A 302 -0.58 -5.54 16.57
CA THR A 302 -0.49 -4.10 16.27
C THR A 302 -1.32 -3.70 15.05
N SER A 303 -1.89 -4.68 14.34
CA SER A 303 -2.84 -4.44 13.25
C SER A 303 -4.05 -5.37 13.36
N PRO A 304 -5.20 -5.01 12.77
CA PRO A 304 -6.26 -5.96 12.50
C PRO A 304 -5.83 -7.00 11.48
N GLU A 305 -6.62 -8.08 11.33
CA GLU A 305 -6.44 -9.03 10.24
C GLU A 305 -6.67 -8.33 8.90
N SER A 306 -5.74 -8.50 7.99
CA SER A 306 -5.71 -7.83 6.69
C SER A 306 -5.57 -8.84 5.57
N GLN A 307 -6.12 -8.48 4.40
CA GLN A 307 -5.97 -9.26 3.17
C GLN A 307 -4.54 -9.10 2.63
N GLY A 308 -3.89 -10.22 2.34
CA GLY A 308 -2.64 -10.29 1.57
C GLY A 308 -2.89 -10.70 0.12
N ALA A 309 -1.89 -11.28 -0.52
CA ALA A 309 -2.00 -11.76 -1.89
C ALA A 309 -3.00 -12.92 -2.02
N GLY A 310 -3.93 -12.83 -2.98
CA GLY A 310 -4.92 -13.87 -3.23
C GLY A 310 -5.82 -14.14 -2.02
N ALA A 311 -5.85 -15.39 -1.56
CA ALA A 311 -6.61 -15.80 -0.37
C ALA A 311 -5.84 -15.64 0.94
N THR A 312 -4.63 -15.09 0.90
CA THR A 312 -3.77 -14.90 2.10
C THR A 312 -4.35 -13.85 3.03
N ARG A 313 -4.19 -14.09 4.34
CA ARG A 313 -4.48 -13.10 5.38
C ARG A 313 -3.27 -12.94 6.28
N TYR A 314 -3.14 -11.79 6.90
CA TYR A 314 -2.04 -11.54 7.84
C TYR A 314 -2.44 -10.60 8.96
N VAL A 315 -1.70 -10.70 10.06
CA VAL A 315 -1.73 -9.77 11.20
C VAL A 315 -0.30 -9.38 11.52
N ILE A 316 -0.07 -8.09 11.74
CA ILE A 316 1.20 -7.56 12.23
C ILE A 316 1.16 -7.57 13.74
N PHE A 317 2.27 -7.98 14.35
CA PHE A 317 2.51 -8.01 15.79
C PHE A 317 3.74 -7.17 16.14
N GLU A 318 3.97 -6.91 17.43
CA GLU A 318 5.10 -6.09 17.92
C GLU A 318 6.47 -6.56 17.40
N LYS A 319 6.66 -7.89 17.22
CA LYS A 319 7.96 -8.48 16.90
C LYS A 319 7.97 -9.29 15.60
N GLY A 320 6.92 -9.17 14.77
CA GLY A 320 6.79 -9.93 13.55
C GLY A 320 5.40 -9.89 12.95
N ALA A 321 5.04 -10.94 12.23
CA ALA A 321 3.70 -11.11 11.67
C ALA A 321 3.29 -12.59 11.66
N MET A 322 2.00 -12.83 11.53
CA MET A 322 1.47 -14.15 11.25
C MET A 322 0.71 -14.11 9.93
N TYR A 323 1.02 -15.03 9.06
CA TYR A 323 0.41 -15.18 7.75
C TYR A 323 -0.41 -16.46 7.70
N TRP A 324 -1.59 -16.37 7.17
CA TRP A 324 -2.45 -17.52 6.91
C TRP A 324 -2.70 -17.69 5.41
N SER A 325 -2.60 -18.93 4.96
CA SER A 325 -3.07 -19.32 3.63
C SER A 325 -3.79 -20.67 3.69
N PRO A 326 -4.67 -20.99 2.71
CA PRO A 326 -5.31 -22.30 2.65
C PRO A 326 -4.33 -23.48 2.61
N ALA A 327 -3.13 -23.25 2.04
CA ALA A 327 -2.11 -24.30 1.85
C ALA A 327 -1.25 -24.55 3.09
N SER A 328 -0.87 -23.51 3.83
CA SER A 328 0.08 -23.61 4.96
C SER A 328 -0.56 -23.42 6.34
N GLY A 329 -1.83 -22.99 6.41
CA GLY A 329 -2.42 -22.53 7.66
C GLY A 329 -1.75 -21.25 8.18
N ALA A 330 -1.89 -20.97 9.49
CA ALA A 330 -1.31 -19.80 10.10
C ALA A 330 0.15 -20.04 10.52
N GLN A 331 1.09 -19.31 9.90
CA GLN A 331 2.53 -19.42 10.12
C GLN A 331 3.10 -18.11 10.66
N PRO A 332 3.78 -18.14 11.84
CA PRO A 332 4.44 -16.96 12.41
C PRO A 332 5.78 -16.71 11.73
N VAL A 333 6.13 -15.44 11.54
CA VAL A 333 7.48 -14.99 11.15
C VAL A 333 7.89 -13.87 12.11
N ALA A 334 9.04 -13.99 12.77
CA ALA A 334 9.44 -13.06 13.82
C ALA A 334 10.90 -12.59 13.68
N GLY A 335 11.24 -11.52 14.40
CA GLY A 335 12.60 -11.07 14.62
C GLY A 335 13.41 -10.79 13.35
N ALA A 336 14.66 -11.26 13.33
CA ALA A 336 15.59 -10.99 12.22
C ALA A 336 15.11 -11.57 10.89
N ILE A 337 14.47 -12.75 10.91
CA ILE A 337 13.91 -13.39 9.71
C ILE A 337 12.75 -12.57 9.15
N TYR A 338 11.86 -12.05 10.01
CA TYR A 338 10.78 -11.16 9.58
C TYR A 338 11.31 -9.89 8.92
N ALA A 339 12.30 -9.24 9.56
CA ALA A 339 12.92 -8.03 9.01
C ALA A 339 13.59 -8.28 7.65
N ALA A 340 14.33 -9.38 7.52
CA ALA A 340 14.96 -9.77 6.26
C ALA A 340 13.94 -10.09 5.16
N TRP A 341 12.90 -10.83 5.50
CA TRP A 341 11.81 -11.12 4.56
C TRP A 341 11.11 -9.85 4.09
N GLY A 342 10.99 -8.85 4.99
CA GLY A 342 10.50 -7.51 4.66
C GLY A 342 11.35 -6.79 3.62
N THR A 343 12.69 -6.87 3.71
CA THR A 343 13.58 -6.26 2.69
C THR A 343 13.47 -6.94 1.33
N LEU A 344 13.04 -8.20 1.30
CA LEU A 344 12.80 -8.94 0.07
C LEU A 344 11.41 -8.72 -0.53
N GLY A 345 10.47 -8.08 0.21
CA GLY A 345 9.11 -7.78 -0.25
C GLY A 345 8.02 -8.71 0.33
N TYR A 346 8.26 -9.36 1.45
CA TYR A 346 7.34 -10.26 2.16
C TYR A 346 6.80 -11.38 1.25
N GLU A 347 5.48 -11.69 1.30
CA GLU A 347 4.80 -12.70 0.49
C GLU A 347 4.93 -12.51 -1.03
N HIS A 348 5.42 -11.35 -1.46
CA HIS A 348 5.64 -11.00 -2.85
C HIS A 348 7.09 -11.19 -3.31
N SER A 349 7.96 -11.59 -2.38
CA SER A 349 9.34 -11.95 -2.71
C SER A 349 9.40 -13.28 -3.45
N ALA A 350 10.54 -13.58 -4.03
CA ALA A 350 10.80 -14.90 -4.65
C ALA A 350 10.69 -16.07 -3.65
N LEU A 351 10.72 -15.81 -2.33
CA LEU A 351 10.48 -16.82 -1.29
C LEU A 351 9.00 -17.21 -1.17
N GLY A 352 8.08 -16.30 -1.49
CA GLY A 352 6.65 -16.51 -1.25
C GLY A 352 6.27 -16.49 0.23
N LEU A 353 5.21 -17.22 0.58
CA LEU A 353 4.66 -17.30 1.94
C LEU A 353 5.45 -18.25 2.85
N PRO A 354 5.47 -18.00 4.19
CA PRO A 354 6.03 -18.95 5.14
C PRO A 354 5.21 -20.25 5.17
N THR A 355 5.92 -21.38 5.22
CA THR A 355 5.31 -22.73 5.27
C THR A 355 5.58 -23.45 6.58
N SER A 356 6.43 -22.90 7.43
CA SER A 356 6.69 -23.40 8.79
C SER A 356 6.80 -22.25 9.78
N ALA A 357 6.77 -22.55 11.08
CA ALA A 357 7.36 -21.69 12.10
C ALA A 357 8.90 -21.73 12.02
N GLU A 358 9.57 -20.82 12.72
CA GLU A 358 11.02 -20.83 12.85
C GLU A 358 11.50 -22.14 13.51
N ILE A 359 12.48 -22.78 12.89
CA ILE A 359 13.13 -24.02 13.33
C ILE A 359 14.46 -23.64 13.98
N GLN A 360 14.69 -24.16 15.18
CA GLN A 360 15.92 -23.91 15.94
C GLN A 360 16.94 -25.01 15.63
N GLU A 361 18.04 -24.62 14.97
CA GLU A 361 19.19 -25.50 14.70
C GLU A 361 20.43 -25.03 15.49
N PRO A 362 21.41 -25.87 15.73
CA PRO A 362 22.65 -25.45 16.36
C PRO A 362 23.32 -24.29 15.61
N GLY A 363 23.38 -23.12 16.24
CA GLY A 363 23.94 -21.89 15.66
C GLY A 363 23.03 -21.14 14.66
N TRP A 364 21.90 -21.73 14.26
CA TRP A 364 21.01 -21.17 13.24
C TRP A 364 19.56 -21.07 13.70
N ALA A 365 18.85 -20.07 13.16
CA ALA A 365 17.41 -20.07 13.10
C ALA A 365 17.00 -20.18 11.62
N VAL A 366 16.17 -21.14 11.29
CA VAL A 366 15.77 -21.46 9.91
C VAL A 366 14.26 -21.33 9.78
N GLN A 367 13.80 -20.72 8.70
CA GLN A 367 12.38 -20.69 8.37
C GLN A 367 12.16 -21.09 6.92
N ASN A 368 11.20 -21.99 6.71
CA ASN A 368 10.82 -22.46 5.38
C ASN A 368 9.75 -21.53 4.79
N PHE A 369 9.89 -21.30 3.49
CA PHE A 369 8.96 -20.56 2.63
C PHE A 369 8.56 -21.43 1.43
N GLN A 370 7.62 -20.98 0.62
CA GLN A 370 7.12 -21.73 -0.54
C GLN A 370 8.22 -22.10 -1.55
N HIS A 371 9.22 -21.21 -1.73
CA HIS A 371 10.26 -21.37 -2.75
C HIS A 371 11.67 -21.34 -2.15
N GLY A 372 11.81 -21.62 -0.86
CA GLY A 372 13.13 -21.64 -0.24
C GLY A 372 13.14 -21.47 1.27
N THR A 373 14.27 -20.99 1.80
CA THR A 373 14.45 -20.75 3.24
C THR A 373 15.12 -19.41 3.52
N LEU A 374 14.85 -18.86 4.71
CA LEU A 374 15.67 -17.83 5.34
C LEU A 374 16.39 -18.44 6.54
N ASN A 375 17.69 -18.21 6.61
CA ASN A 375 18.58 -18.79 7.61
C ASN A 375 19.32 -17.64 8.33
N PHE A 376 19.15 -17.52 9.63
CA PHE A 376 19.83 -16.55 10.46
C PHE A 376 20.95 -17.22 11.25
N ASP A 377 22.19 -16.84 10.98
CA ASP A 377 23.36 -17.27 11.73
C ASP A 377 23.47 -16.45 13.03
N ARG A 378 23.35 -17.10 14.17
CA ARG A 378 23.41 -16.42 15.49
C ARG A 378 24.80 -15.97 15.85
N GLY A 379 25.85 -16.62 15.33
CA GLY A 379 27.24 -16.26 15.58
C GLY A 379 27.66 -14.99 14.85
N SER A 380 27.51 -14.99 13.53
CA SER A 380 27.86 -13.85 12.67
C SER A 380 26.76 -12.82 12.54
N ARG A 381 25.51 -13.15 12.92
CA ARG A 381 24.26 -12.39 12.68
C ARG A 381 23.94 -12.21 11.19
N ALA A 382 24.56 -12.98 10.30
CA ALA A 382 24.27 -12.96 8.88
C ALA A 382 22.91 -13.61 8.58
N LEU A 383 22.25 -13.08 7.57
CA LEU A 383 21.02 -13.65 7.02
C LEU A 383 21.31 -14.17 5.61
N VAL A 384 20.94 -15.42 5.38
CA VAL A 384 21.13 -16.11 4.10
C VAL A 384 19.77 -16.58 3.60
N SER A 385 19.41 -16.17 2.40
CA SER A 385 18.28 -16.77 1.66
C SER A 385 18.79 -17.92 0.81
N VAL A 386 18.02 -19.02 0.74
CA VAL A 386 18.21 -20.06 -0.26
C VAL A 386 16.92 -20.13 -1.06
N ILE A 387 16.98 -19.74 -2.33
CA ILE A 387 15.82 -19.71 -3.24
C ILE A 387 16.12 -20.60 -4.42
N ASP A 388 15.29 -21.58 -4.69
CA ASP A 388 15.50 -22.59 -5.74
C ASP A 388 16.92 -23.23 -5.71
N GLY A 389 17.43 -23.45 -4.49
CA GLY A 389 18.75 -24.01 -4.26
C GLY A 389 19.93 -23.04 -4.41
N VAL A 390 19.68 -21.77 -4.69
CA VAL A 390 20.72 -20.72 -4.79
C VAL A 390 20.78 -19.91 -3.49
N ALA A 391 21.93 -19.95 -2.82
CA ALA A 391 22.17 -19.18 -1.60
C ALA A 391 22.59 -17.73 -1.93
N GLY A 392 22.07 -16.78 -1.17
CA GLY A 392 22.41 -15.36 -1.26
C GLY A 392 22.39 -14.69 0.11
N LEU A 393 23.30 -13.73 0.35
CA LEU A 393 23.24 -12.89 1.55
C LEU A 393 22.07 -11.92 1.44
N VAL A 394 21.28 -11.80 2.51
CA VAL A 394 20.25 -10.78 2.62
C VAL A 394 20.87 -9.61 3.39
N PRO A 395 20.95 -8.42 2.79
CA PRO A 395 21.47 -7.26 3.49
C PRO A 395 20.59 -6.92 4.69
N PRO A 396 21.17 -6.40 5.80
CA PRO A 396 20.38 -5.92 6.91
C PRO A 396 19.43 -4.81 6.44
N PRO A 397 18.27 -4.64 7.09
CA PRO A 397 17.36 -3.54 6.79
C PRO A 397 18.15 -2.22 6.87
N SER A 398 18.25 -1.52 5.75
CA SER A 398 18.90 -0.22 5.74
C SER A 398 17.99 0.80 6.45
N ALA A 399 18.55 1.59 7.34
CA ALA A 399 17.88 2.76 7.87
C ALA A 399 17.69 3.77 6.73
N GLY A 400 16.70 3.51 5.82
CA GLY A 400 16.26 4.45 4.79
C GLY A 400 16.99 4.42 3.44
N GLY A 401 17.55 3.28 2.98
CA GLY A 401 18.17 3.14 1.65
C GLY A 401 17.49 2.08 0.76
N PRO A 402 17.68 2.14 -0.58
CA PRO A 402 17.09 1.19 -1.51
C PRO A 402 17.67 -0.22 -1.35
N PRO A 403 16.92 -1.28 -1.75
CA PRO A 403 17.44 -2.64 -1.72
C PRO A 403 18.64 -2.77 -2.68
N VAL A 404 19.75 -3.30 -2.15
CA VAL A 404 20.93 -3.63 -2.95
C VAL A 404 20.62 -4.85 -3.81
N GLN A 405 20.96 -4.82 -5.10
CA GLN A 405 20.85 -5.97 -5.99
C GLN A 405 21.75 -7.10 -5.50
N LEU A 406 21.19 -8.31 -5.38
CA LEU A 406 21.93 -9.52 -5.03
C LEU A 406 22.92 -9.86 -6.18
N GLU A 407 24.21 -9.78 -5.91
CA GLU A 407 25.20 -10.39 -6.78
C GLU A 407 25.11 -11.92 -6.69
N ARG A 408 25.12 -12.61 -7.83
CA ARG A 408 25.11 -14.07 -7.89
C ARG A 408 26.47 -14.59 -7.42
N PHE A 409 26.53 -15.23 -6.28
CA PHE A 409 27.68 -16.02 -5.88
C PHE A 409 27.72 -17.31 -6.71
N SER A 410 28.70 -17.42 -7.64
CA SER A 410 29.04 -18.69 -8.24
C SER A 410 29.90 -19.50 -7.24
N PRO A 411 29.54 -20.75 -6.89
CA PRO A 411 30.40 -21.55 -6.04
C PRO A 411 31.74 -21.80 -6.76
N ALA A 412 32.83 -21.46 -6.10
CA ALA A 412 34.16 -21.79 -6.59
C ALA A 412 34.27 -23.32 -6.78
N ARG A 413 34.52 -23.76 -8.02
CA ARG A 413 34.86 -25.14 -8.28
C ARG A 413 36.22 -25.40 -7.65
N ASN A 414 36.25 -26.12 -6.53
CA ASN A 414 37.46 -26.74 -6.05
C ASN A 414 37.90 -27.79 -7.11
N ARG A 415 38.96 -27.50 -7.82
CA ARG A 415 39.74 -28.55 -8.53
C ARG A 415 40.73 -29.11 -7.53
N VAL A 416 40.61 -30.39 -7.28
CA VAL A 416 41.67 -31.23 -6.76
C VAL A 416 42.72 -31.45 -7.86
#